data_4659860178567bfaf5ac461fa2fb2e26
#
_entry.id   4659860178567bfaf5ac461fa2fb2e26
#
_cell.length_a   1.000
_cell.length_b   1.000
_cell.length_c   1.000
_cell.angle_alpha   90.00
_cell.angle_beta   90.00
_cell.angle_gamma   90.00
#
_symmetry.space_group_name_H-M   'P 1'
#
loop_
_entity.id
_entity.type
_entity.pdbx_description
1 polymer ?
#
loop_
_entity_poly.entity_id
_entity_poly.type
_entity_poly.pdbx_seq_one_letter_code
_entity_poly.pdbx_strand_id
1 'polypeptide(L)'
;PLLVGAVAAGDWGVEPFPHSFPYNCLLQTKKKQVDIIMREIQVAENKTLKLTNVLARKIDASELGNLGVILTQMQNFIKSHSAMPVGPVIQCVKFTSGPNPEPQIYFMMQVNQLIPRLEPGYEQDAVLRVKGCLYAHFTGPMDHSSLASQKLNIYAYEHEIELTGTAYSIYVNQDSENGVMDVFMETK
;
A
#
# COMPACT_ATOMS: atom_id res chain seq x y z
N PRO A 1 -80.54 0.79 -12.30
CA PRO A 1 -79.65 0.47 -13.37
C PRO A 1 -78.45 1.41 -13.32
N LEU A 2 -77.35 0.85 -13.00
CA LEU A 2 -76.13 1.54 -12.77
C LEU A 2 -75.34 1.68 -14.11
N LEU A 3 -75.03 2.91 -14.47
CA LEU A 3 -74.13 3.24 -15.55
C LEU A 3 -72.69 3.10 -15.06
N VAL A 4 -71.98 2.15 -15.65
CA VAL A 4 -70.55 2.00 -15.45
C VAL A 4 -69.85 2.91 -16.47
N GLY A 5 -69.21 3.96 -15.97
CA GLY A 5 -68.34 4.83 -16.77
C GLY A 5 -67.01 4.15 -17.04
N ALA A 6 -66.65 3.93 -18.30
CA ALA A 6 -65.33 3.50 -18.74
C ALA A 6 -64.34 4.67 -18.63
N VAL A 7 -63.29 4.51 -17.81
CA VAL A 7 -62.17 5.43 -17.76
C VAL A 7 -61.20 4.99 -18.84
N ALA A 8 -60.92 5.86 -19.80
CA ALA A 8 -59.93 5.65 -20.85
C ALA A 8 -58.53 5.53 -20.21
N ALA A 9 -57.84 4.46 -20.56
CA ALA A 9 -56.45 4.27 -20.23
C ALA A 9 -55.61 5.31 -20.97
N GLY A 10 -55.02 6.25 -20.24
CA GLY A 10 -54.01 7.17 -20.77
C GLY A 10 -52.76 6.41 -21.13
N ASP A 11 -52.36 6.55 -22.36
CA ASP A 11 -51.12 6.05 -22.92
C ASP A 11 -49.96 6.84 -22.29
N TRP A 12 -49.37 6.27 -21.22
CA TRP A 12 -48.12 6.77 -20.68
C TRP A 12 -46.99 6.25 -21.58
N GLY A 13 -46.60 7.07 -22.57
CA GLY A 13 -45.42 6.86 -23.37
C GLY A 13 -44.21 6.75 -22.48
N VAL A 14 -43.82 5.51 -22.15
CA VAL A 14 -42.52 5.20 -21.55
C VAL A 14 -41.47 5.44 -22.63
N GLU A 15 -40.86 6.62 -22.62
CA GLU A 15 -39.67 6.85 -23.39
C GLU A 15 -38.64 5.78 -22.99
N PRO A 16 -38.03 5.04 -23.94
CA PRO A 16 -36.98 4.09 -23.62
C PRO A 16 -35.81 4.89 -23.06
N PHE A 17 -35.43 4.65 -21.81
CA PHE A 17 -34.20 5.14 -21.23
C PHE A 17 -33.06 4.85 -22.20
N PRO A 18 -32.17 5.83 -22.51
CA PRO A 18 -31.06 5.60 -23.40
C PRO A 18 -30.11 4.58 -22.73
N HIS A 19 -30.19 3.34 -23.20
CA HIS A 19 -29.27 2.26 -22.84
C HIS A 19 -27.91 2.53 -23.47
N SER A 20 -27.15 3.46 -22.92
CA SER A 20 -25.69 3.55 -23.11
C SER A 20 -25.10 4.63 -22.19
N PHE A 21 -25.19 4.42 -20.89
CA PHE A 21 -24.29 5.12 -20.00
C PHE A 21 -22.87 4.61 -20.25
N PRO A 22 -21.86 5.49 -20.25
CA PRO A 22 -20.52 5.18 -20.75
C PRO A 22 -19.67 4.44 -19.71
N TYR A 23 -20.17 3.34 -19.14
CA TYR A 23 -19.37 2.46 -18.28
C TYR A 23 -18.09 1.99 -18.97
N ASN A 24 -18.14 1.73 -20.27
CA ASN A 24 -16.96 1.36 -21.05
C ASN A 24 -15.93 2.51 -21.18
N CYS A 25 -16.36 3.74 -21.25
CA CYS A 25 -15.45 4.88 -21.36
C CYS A 25 -14.66 5.11 -20.07
N LEU A 26 -15.31 5.04 -18.90
CA LEU A 26 -14.67 5.19 -17.60
C LEU A 26 -13.68 4.06 -17.31
N LEU A 27 -14.04 2.81 -17.65
CA LEU A 27 -13.14 1.66 -17.49
C LEU A 27 -11.93 1.76 -18.41
N GLN A 28 -12.12 2.20 -19.65
CA GLN A 28 -11.02 2.41 -20.60
C GLN A 28 -10.09 3.55 -20.16
N THR A 29 -10.65 4.63 -19.61
CA THR A 29 -9.86 5.76 -19.11
C THR A 29 -9.02 5.34 -17.90
N LYS A 30 -9.60 4.63 -16.92
CA LYS A 30 -8.87 4.09 -15.76
C LYS A 30 -7.78 3.11 -16.16
N LYS A 31 -8.06 2.20 -17.10
CA LYS A 31 -7.07 1.26 -17.62
C LYS A 31 -5.90 1.98 -18.29
N LYS A 32 -6.19 2.98 -19.12
CA LYS A 32 -5.16 3.78 -19.78
C LYS A 32 -4.29 4.54 -18.77
N GLN A 33 -4.88 5.07 -17.71
CA GLN A 33 -4.15 5.76 -16.64
C GLN A 33 -3.22 4.81 -15.88
N VAL A 34 -3.69 3.61 -15.52
CA VAL A 34 -2.87 2.57 -14.90
C VAL A 34 -1.70 2.18 -15.81
N ASP A 35 -1.95 1.97 -17.10
CA ASP A 35 -0.91 1.61 -18.07
C ASP A 35 0.17 2.71 -18.20
N ILE A 36 -0.21 3.99 -18.13
CA ILE A 36 0.72 5.13 -18.15
C ILE A 36 1.59 5.11 -16.89
N ILE A 37 0.97 5.05 -15.71
CA ILE A 37 1.69 5.01 -14.42
C ILE A 37 2.66 3.82 -14.37
N MET A 38 2.22 2.64 -14.78
CA MET A 38 3.08 1.44 -14.82
C MET A 38 4.30 1.60 -15.72
N ARG A 39 4.20 2.37 -16.83
CA ARG A 39 5.34 2.65 -17.70
C ARG A 39 6.33 3.63 -17.09
N GLU A 40 5.84 4.59 -16.31
CA GLU A 40 6.66 5.61 -15.65
C GLU A 40 7.43 5.06 -14.46
N ILE A 41 6.92 4.02 -13.79
CA ILE A 41 7.64 3.37 -12.68
C ILE A 41 8.90 2.68 -13.21
N GLN A 42 10.05 3.19 -12.79
CA GLN A 42 11.35 2.62 -13.13
C GLN A 42 11.78 1.61 -12.08
N VAL A 43 12.32 0.48 -12.53
CA VAL A 43 12.88 -0.56 -11.68
C VAL A 43 14.40 -0.45 -11.67
N ALA A 44 15.00 -0.62 -10.50
CA ALA A 44 16.45 -0.72 -10.34
C ALA A 44 16.80 -1.94 -9.52
N GLU A 45 17.88 -2.64 -9.93
CA GLU A 45 18.39 -3.84 -9.27
C GLU A 45 19.52 -3.53 -8.29
N ASN A 46 19.87 -4.53 -7.47
CA ASN A 46 21.02 -4.52 -6.56
C ASN A 46 21.04 -3.30 -5.62
N LYS A 47 19.88 -2.78 -5.26
CA LYS A 47 19.79 -1.69 -4.29
C LYS A 47 19.96 -2.22 -2.87
N THR A 48 20.45 -1.34 -2.01
CA THR A 48 20.57 -1.62 -0.58
C THR A 48 19.67 -0.68 0.19
N LEU A 49 18.73 -1.25 0.94
CA LEU A 49 17.99 -0.51 1.95
C LEU A 49 18.83 -0.45 3.24
N LYS A 50 19.11 0.75 3.73
CA LYS A 50 19.79 0.96 5.01
C LYS A 50 19.01 1.94 5.84
N LEU A 51 18.53 1.49 6.99
CA LEU A 51 17.82 2.29 7.98
C LEU A 51 18.56 2.23 9.32
N THR A 52 18.49 3.28 10.11
CA THR A 52 19.14 3.34 11.42
C THR A 52 18.11 3.62 12.51
N ASN A 53 18.33 3.04 13.70
CA ASN A 53 17.47 3.17 14.87
C ASN A 53 15.99 2.91 14.51
N VAL A 54 15.70 1.76 13.96
CA VAL A 54 14.36 1.41 13.47
C VAL A 54 13.55 0.81 14.61
N LEU A 55 12.45 1.47 14.98
CA LEU A 55 11.43 0.90 15.84
C LEU A 55 10.38 0.23 14.97
N ALA A 56 10.10 -1.04 15.22
CA ALA A 56 9.10 -1.83 14.51
C ALA A 56 8.00 -2.30 15.45
N ARG A 57 6.78 -2.36 14.95
CA ARG A 57 5.63 -2.98 15.61
C ARG A 57 4.98 -3.98 14.67
N LYS A 58 4.84 -5.23 15.13
CA LYS A 58 4.07 -6.25 14.42
C LYS A 58 2.59 -5.92 14.52
N ILE A 59 1.87 -6.08 13.41
CA ILE A 59 0.44 -5.76 13.29
C ILE A 59 -0.32 -7.05 12.96
N ASP A 60 -1.36 -7.31 13.71
CA ASP A 60 -2.27 -8.40 13.40
C ASP A 60 -3.24 -8.00 12.27
N ALA A 61 -3.70 -8.98 11.50
CA ALA A 61 -4.60 -8.72 10.37
C ALA A 61 -5.90 -8.00 10.80
N SER A 62 -6.38 -8.25 12.03
CA SER A 62 -7.54 -7.58 12.62
C SER A 62 -7.33 -6.09 12.91
N GLU A 63 -6.08 -5.65 13.07
CA GLU A 63 -5.71 -4.27 13.36
C GLU A 63 -5.59 -3.40 12.10
N LEU A 64 -5.51 -3.98 10.90
CA LEU A 64 -5.30 -3.26 9.63
C LEU A 64 -6.36 -2.18 9.36
N GLY A 65 -7.59 -2.36 9.83
CA GLY A 65 -8.64 -1.35 9.73
C GLY A 65 -8.40 -0.08 10.56
N ASN A 66 -7.45 -0.10 11.50
CA ASN A 66 -7.20 0.97 12.47
C ASN A 66 -5.76 1.55 12.39
N LEU A 67 -5.17 1.57 11.19
CA LEU A 67 -3.77 1.98 11.00
C LEU A 67 -3.45 3.36 11.57
N GLY A 68 -4.35 4.33 11.44
CA GLY A 68 -4.15 5.67 12.02
C GLY A 68 -3.98 5.65 13.54
N VAL A 69 -4.73 4.79 14.23
CA VAL A 69 -4.61 4.62 15.69
C VAL A 69 -3.27 3.99 16.04
N ILE A 70 -2.87 2.95 15.31
CA ILE A 70 -1.60 2.24 15.53
C ILE A 70 -0.41 3.18 15.34
N LEU A 71 -0.38 3.94 14.26
CA LEU A 71 0.69 4.90 13.98
C LEU A 71 0.74 5.99 15.06
N THR A 72 -0.42 6.46 15.53
CA THR A 72 -0.51 7.42 16.65
C THR A 72 0.04 6.82 17.94
N GLN A 73 -0.30 5.56 18.25
CA GLN A 73 0.24 4.86 19.43
C GLN A 73 1.76 4.72 19.35
N MET A 74 2.31 4.35 18.18
CA MET A 74 3.76 4.27 17.96
C MET A 74 4.43 5.63 18.18
N GLN A 75 3.87 6.70 17.65
CA GLN A 75 4.40 8.06 17.84
C GLN A 75 4.36 8.49 19.32
N ASN A 76 3.29 8.19 20.04
CA ASN A 76 3.16 8.47 21.47
C ASN A 76 4.16 7.67 22.29
N PHE A 77 4.35 6.38 21.97
CA PHE A 77 5.37 5.54 22.58
C PHE A 77 6.78 6.13 22.39
N ILE A 78 7.12 6.54 21.16
CA ILE A 78 8.42 7.17 20.86
C ILE A 78 8.60 8.45 21.71
N LYS A 79 7.60 9.33 21.74
CA LYS A 79 7.63 10.59 22.48
C LYS A 79 7.74 10.38 24.00
N SER A 80 7.03 9.39 24.55
CA SER A 80 7.07 9.09 26.00
C SER A 80 8.46 8.64 26.47
N HIS A 81 9.30 8.16 25.56
CA HIS A 81 10.70 7.79 25.82
C HIS A 81 11.69 8.89 25.42
N SER A 82 11.23 10.13 25.29
CA SER A 82 12.06 11.28 24.90
C SER A 82 12.81 11.10 23.57
N ALA A 83 12.25 10.27 22.69
CA ALA A 83 12.73 10.08 21.32
C ALA A 83 11.81 10.80 20.33
N MET A 84 12.28 10.96 19.10
CA MET A 84 11.52 11.57 18.01
C MET A 84 11.61 10.72 16.74
N PRO A 85 10.50 10.58 16.00
CA PRO A 85 10.58 9.97 14.66
C PRO A 85 11.35 10.90 13.72
N VAL A 86 12.23 10.33 12.90
CA VAL A 86 13.15 11.07 12.00
C VAL A 86 13.03 10.64 10.54
N GLY A 87 11.91 10.12 10.14
CA GLY A 87 11.72 9.67 8.77
C GLY A 87 10.27 9.30 8.48
N PRO A 88 10.00 8.86 7.25
CA PRO A 88 8.68 8.41 6.87
C PRO A 88 8.28 7.11 7.58
N VAL A 89 6.99 6.82 7.56
CA VAL A 89 6.46 5.51 7.96
C VAL A 89 6.88 4.47 6.92
N ILE A 90 7.26 3.30 7.40
CA ILE A 90 7.65 2.17 6.58
C ILE A 90 6.73 1.00 6.91
N GLN A 91 6.17 0.38 5.89
CA GLN A 91 5.48 -0.90 6.01
C GLN A 91 6.43 -2.00 5.54
N CYS A 92 6.60 -3.02 6.36
CA CYS A 92 7.33 -4.22 5.98
C CYS A 92 6.38 -5.40 5.98
N VAL A 93 6.39 -6.16 4.89
CA VAL A 93 5.69 -7.45 4.79
C VAL A 93 6.73 -8.54 4.66
N LYS A 94 6.66 -9.54 5.52
CA LYS A 94 7.50 -10.74 5.48
C LYS A 94 6.60 -11.97 5.47
N PHE A 95 7.08 -13.08 4.95
CA PHE A 95 6.37 -14.34 5.06
C PHE A 95 7.07 -15.26 6.06
N THR A 96 6.29 -16.00 6.86
CA THR A 96 6.83 -17.02 7.75
C THR A 96 7.49 -18.13 6.94
N SER A 97 8.56 -18.72 7.49
CA SER A 97 9.17 -19.91 6.91
C SER A 97 8.30 -21.13 7.19
N GLY A 98 8.10 -22.00 6.18
CA GLY A 98 7.35 -23.26 6.35
C GLY A 98 6.50 -23.63 5.15
N PRO A 99 5.78 -24.76 5.24
CA PRO A 99 4.96 -25.26 4.13
C PRO A 99 3.72 -24.39 3.84
N ASN A 100 3.26 -23.62 4.82
CA ASN A 100 2.15 -22.67 4.67
C ASN A 100 2.64 -21.28 5.12
N PRO A 101 3.29 -20.50 4.24
CA PRO A 101 3.81 -19.19 4.60
C PRO A 101 2.66 -18.20 4.84
N GLU A 102 2.65 -17.61 6.03
CA GLU A 102 1.69 -16.57 6.41
C GLU A 102 2.35 -15.19 6.35
N PRO A 103 1.65 -14.17 5.86
CA PRO A 103 2.16 -12.81 5.84
C PRO A 103 2.22 -12.25 7.28
N GLN A 104 3.36 -11.66 7.61
CA GLN A 104 3.57 -10.86 8.82
C GLN A 104 3.77 -9.42 8.40
N ILE A 105 2.98 -8.52 8.98
CA ILE A 105 3.01 -7.10 8.66
C ILE A 105 3.62 -6.35 9.83
N TYR A 106 4.58 -5.49 9.52
CA TYR A 106 5.21 -4.59 10.48
C TYR A 106 5.08 -3.15 10.02
N PHE A 107 4.77 -2.26 10.94
CA PHE A 107 5.01 -0.84 10.73
C PHE A 107 6.27 -0.42 11.46
N MET A 108 7.08 0.36 10.77
CA MET A 108 8.40 0.77 11.23
C MET A 108 8.55 2.28 11.15
N MET A 109 9.27 2.85 12.11
CA MET A 109 9.67 4.26 12.13
C MET A 109 11.14 4.36 12.53
N GLN A 110 11.90 5.18 11.83
CA GLN A 110 13.23 5.55 12.31
C GLN A 110 13.10 6.56 13.44
N VAL A 111 13.97 6.45 14.43
CA VAL A 111 14.02 7.33 15.61
C VAL A 111 15.40 7.95 15.77
N ASN A 112 15.48 9.12 16.37
CA ASN A 112 16.75 9.84 16.58
C ASN A 112 17.71 9.11 17.52
N GLN A 113 17.20 8.22 18.39
CA GLN A 113 18.00 7.46 19.35
C GLN A 113 17.32 6.13 19.67
N LEU A 114 18.11 5.14 20.12
CA LEU A 114 17.57 3.86 20.58
C LEU A 114 16.75 4.06 21.87
N ILE A 115 15.65 3.34 21.97
CA ILE A 115 14.78 3.34 23.15
C ILE A 115 15.27 2.23 24.12
N PRO A 116 15.71 2.57 25.33
CA PRO A 116 16.36 1.60 26.23
C PRO A 116 15.44 0.46 26.70
N ARG A 117 14.14 0.71 26.78
CA ARG A 117 13.15 -0.29 27.24
C ARG A 117 11.98 -0.33 26.27
N LEU A 118 11.83 -1.45 25.61
CA LEU A 118 10.69 -1.71 24.71
C LEU A 118 9.54 -2.35 25.48
N GLU A 119 8.33 -2.00 25.12
CA GLU A 119 7.12 -2.69 25.53
C GLU A 119 6.89 -3.94 24.65
N PRO A 120 6.11 -4.93 25.13
CA PRO A 120 5.72 -6.08 24.32
C PRO A 120 5.09 -5.65 22.99
N GLY A 121 5.46 -6.33 21.92
CA GLY A 121 4.99 -6.02 20.56
C GLY A 121 5.84 -5.01 19.78
N TYR A 122 6.83 -4.38 20.44
CA TYR A 122 7.84 -3.56 19.76
C TYR A 122 9.17 -4.30 19.63
N GLU A 123 9.79 -4.12 18.49
CA GLU A 123 11.15 -4.57 18.16
C GLU A 123 11.98 -3.37 17.75
N GLN A 124 13.31 -3.44 17.93
CA GLN A 124 14.18 -2.34 17.54
C GLN A 124 15.50 -2.85 16.98
N ASP A 125 15.91 -2.25 15.86
CA ASP A 125 17.19 -2.48 15.22
C ASP A 125 18.02 -1.20 15.19
N ALA A 126 19.26 -1.28 15.66
CA ALA A 126 20.21 -0.17 15.54
C ALA A 126 20.54 0.12 14.06
N VAL A 127 20.67 -0.91 13.25
CA VAL A 127 20.92 -0.83 11.81
C VAL A 127 20.20 -1.97 11.11
N LEU A 128 19.15 -1.66 10.36
CA LEU A 128 18.53 -2.58 9.41
C LEU A 128 19.20 -2.38 8.05
N ARG A 129 19.82 -3.42 7.53
CA ARG A 129 20.44 -3.39 6.20
C ARG A 129 20.00 -4.59 5.38
N VAL A 130 19.35 -4.33 4.26
CA VAL A 130 18.92 -5.34 3.29
C VAL A 130 19.62 -5.06 1.97
N LYS A 131 20.38 -6.04 1.47
CA LYS A 131 21.14 -5.93 0.22
C LYS A 131 20.45 -6.72 -0.88
N GLY A 132 20.81 -6.42 -2.12
CA GLY A 132 20.32 -7.17 -3.27
C GLY A 132 18.81 -6.94 -3.51
N CYS A 133 18.29 -5.75 -3.24
CA CYS A 133 16.88 -5.49 -3.45
C CYS A 133 16.60 -5.05 -4.89
N LEU A 134 15.43 -5.46 -5.41
CA LEU A 134 14.74 -4.72 -6.44
C LEU A 134 14.12 -3.47 -5.83
N TYR A 135 14.17 -2.37 -6.55
CA TYR A 135 13.68 -1.07 -6.11
C TYR A 135 12.77 -0.45 -7.15
N ALA A 136 11.67 0.14 -6.71
CA ALA A 136 10.82 1.00 -7.53
C ALA A 136 10.49 2.29 -6.80
N HIS A 137 10.48 3.39 -7.55
CA HIS A 137 10.04 4.70 -7.10
C HIS A 137 8.68 5.01 -7.72
N PHE A 138 7.70 5.32 -6.87
CA PHE A 138 6.35 5.69 -7.27
C PHE A 138 6.09 7.15 -6.97
N THR A 139 5.52 7.86 -7.94
CA THR A 139 4.94 9.19 -7.78
C THR A 139 3.56 9.23 -8.43
N GLY A 140 2.59 9.81 -7.75
CA GLY A 140 1.23 9.94 -8.28
C GLY A 140 0.14 9.71 -7.23
N PRO A 141 -1.10 9.51 -7.67
CA PRO A 141 -2.23 9.29 -6.76
C PRO A 141 -2.00 8.05 -5.89
N MET A 142 -2.13 8.22 -4.57
CA MET A 142 -1.81 7.16 -3.59
C MET A 142 -2.71 5.92 -3.68
N ASP A 143 -3.89 6.03 -4.26
CA ASP A 143 -4.76 4.90 -4.57
C ASP A 143 -4.17 3.94 -5.62
N HIS A 144 -3.18 4.41 -6.39
CA HIS A 144 -2.41 3.62 -7.35
C HIS A 144 -1.02 3.16 -6.84
N SER A 145 -0.67 3.44 -5.58
CA SER A 145 0.66 3.12 -5.03
C SER A 145 1.02 1.63 -5.09
N SER A 146 0.01 0.75 -5.04
CA SER A 146 0.22 -0.70 -5.20
C SER A 146 0.85 -1.11 -6.54
N LEU A 147 0.78 -0.23 -7.58
CA LEU A 147 1.37 -0.49 -8.88
C LEU A 147 2.90 -0.63 -8.82
N ALA A 148 3.57 0.04 -7.87
CA ALA A 148 5.01 -0.11 -7.68
C ALA A 148 5.39 -1.56 -7.31
N SER A 149 4.69 -2.14 -6.35
CA SER A 149 4.90 -3.54 -5.97
C SER A 149 4.52 -4.52 -7.08
N GLN A 150 3.43 -4.25 -7.81
CA GLN A 150 3.04 -5.06 -8.96
C GLN A 150 4.11 -5.01 -10.06
N LYS A 151 4.65 -3.82 -10.36
CA LYS A 151 5.73 -3.65 -11.34
C LYS A 151 6.97 -4.47 -10.96
N LEU A 152 7.38 -4.45 -9.69
CA LEU A 152 8.52 -5.23 -9.20
C LEU A 152 8.28 -6.74 -9.33
N ASN A 153 7.08 -7.21 -9.02
CA ASN A 153 6.74 -8.63 -9.17
C ASN A 153 6.76 -9.08 -10.64
N ILE A 154 6.21 -8.26 -11.55
CA ILE A 154 6.25 -8.53 -12.98
C ILE A 154 7.71 -8.56 -13.46
N TYR A 155 8.50 -7.56 -13.07
CA TYR A 155 9.90 -7.47 -13.43
C TYR A 155 10.70 -8.67 -12.94
N ALA A 156 10.51 -9.08 -11.69
CA ALA A 156 11.17 -10.25 -11.12
C ALA A 156 10.82 -11.53 -11.91
N TYR A 157 9.55 -11.70 -12.28
CA TYR A 157 9.10 -12.83 -13.10
C TYR A 157 9.72 -12.82 -14.49
N GLU A 158 9.73 -11.67 -15.19
CA GLU A 158 10.28 -11.53 -16.54
C GLU A 158 11.80 -11.76 -16.61
N HIS A 159 12.52 -11.47 -15.52
CA HIS A 159 14.00 -11.59 -15.42
C HIS A 159 14.45 -12.81 -14.61
N GLU A 160 13.52 -13.71 -14.26
CA GLU A 160 13.81 -14.94 -13.48
C GLU A 160 14.50 -14.65 -12.14
N ILE A 161 14.17 -13.50 -11.51
CA ILE A 161 14.72 -13.10 -10.21
C ILE A 161 13.86 -13.70 -9.09
N GLU A 162 14.48 -14.51 -8.24
CA GLU A 162 13.79 -15.08 -7.08
C GLU A 162 13.69 -14.07 -5.93
N LEU A 163 12.47 -13.79 -5.49
CA LEU A 163 12.19 -12.95 -4.33
C LEU A 163 12.13 -13.78 -3.05
N THR A 164 12.59 -13.21 -1.92
CA THR A 164 12.45 -13.85 -0.60
C THR A 164 11.03 -13.77 -0.05
N GLY A 165 10.19 -12.90 -0.61
CA GLY A 165 8.88 -12.54 -0.10
C GLY A 165 8.89 -11.38 0.91
N THR A 166 10.07 -10.83 1.23
CA THR A 166 10.18 -9.64 2.08
C THR A 166 10.10 -8.37 1.23
N ALA A 167 9.19 -7.47 1.57
CA ALA A 167 9.01 -6.19 0.91
C ALA A 167 8.92 -5.04 1.92
N TYR A 168 9.52 -3.90 1.56
CA TYR A 168 9.49 -2.66 2.34
C TYR A 168 8.89 -1.55 1.48
N SER A 169 7.81 -0.94 1.96
CA SER A 169 7.16 0.22 1.36
C SER A 169 7.40 1.44 2.24
N ILE A 170 8.11 2.43 1.74
CA ILE A 170 8.50 3.65 2.44
C ILE A 170 7.60 4.78 1.94
N TYR A 171 6.72 5.29 2.79
CA TYR A 171 5.75 6.33 2.46
C TYR A 171 6.38 7.72 2.64
N VAL A 172 7.15 8.16 1.63
CA VAL A 172 7.89 9.44 1.68
C VAL A 172 6.94 10.63 1.77
N ASN A 173 5.85 10.60 0.98
CA ASN A 173 4.78 11.58 1.03
C ASN A 173 3.45 10.85 0.80
N GLN A 174 2.44 11.15 1.63
CA GLN A 174 1.11 10.53 1.56
C GLN A 174 0.04 11.51 1.03
N ASP A 175 0.44 12.48 0.22
CA ASP A 175 -0.52 13.33 -0.48
C ASP A 175 -1.40 12.47 -1.40
N SER A 176 -2.71 12.74 -1.43
CA SER A 176 -3.66 11.91 -2.18
C SER A 176 -3.39 11.88 -3.67
N GLU A 177 -2.99 13.01 -4.26
CA GLU A 177 -2.80 13.18 -5.70
C GLU A 177 -1.33 13.09 -6.13
N ASN A 178 -0.41 13.55 -5.23
CA ASN A 178 1.02 13.63 -5.50
C ASN A 178 1.82 12.86 -4.45
N GLY A 179 1.36 11.67 -4.12
CA GLY A 179 2.05 10.79 -3.19
C GLY A 179 3.39 10.31 -3.74
N VAL A 180 4.31 10.01 -2.81
CA VAL A 180 5.64 9.47 -3.13
C VAL A 180 5.90 8.26 -2.26
N MET A 181 6.23 7.14 -2.90
CA MET A 181 6.52 5.89 -2.19
C MET A 181 7.71 5.18 -2.85
N ASP A 182 8.63 4.71 -2.01
CA ASP A 182 9.73 3.85 -2.41
C ASP A 182 9.44 2.40 -2.01
N VAL A 183 9.62 1.47 -2.91
CA VAL A 183 9.43 0.04 -2.64
C VAL A 183 10.74 -0.71 -2.85
N PHE A 184 11.10 -1.52 -1.87
CA PHE A 184 12.23 -2.45 -1.94
C PHE A 184 11.70 -3.87 -1.76
N MET A 185 12.07 -4.78 -2.66
CA MET A 185 11.81 -6.22 -2.53
C MET A 185 13.12 -6.96 -2.46
N GLU A 186 13.29 -7.76 -1.41
CA GLU A 186 14.51 -8.54 -1.19
C GLU A 186 14.57 -9.71 -2.16
N THR A 187 15.74 -9.89 -2.82
CA THR A 187 16.02 -11.04 -3.67
C THR A 187 16.81 -12.11 -2.91
N LYS A 188 16.74 -13.35 -3.38
CA LYS A 188 17.54 -14.47 -2.84
C LYS A 188 18.99 -14.41 -3.26
#